data_945a65840dd52103f96ef4b94798f873
#
_entry.id   945a65840dd52103f96ef4b94798f873
#
_cell.length_a   1.000
_cell.length_b   1.000
_cell.length_c   1.000
_cell.angle_alpha   90.00
_cell.angle_beta   90.00
_cell.angle_gamma   90.00
#
_symmetry.space_group_name_H-M   'P 1'
#
loop_
_entity.id
_entity.type
_entity.pdbx_description
1 polymer ?
#
loop_
_entity_poly.entity_id
_entity_poly.type
_entity_poly.pdbx_seq_one_letter_code
_entity_poly.pdbx_strand_id
1 'polypeptide(L)'
;MTFLHDDLSYGLVAAGLALSVTQLGGIGGRVVWGYVADRWLGARRMLLLLASMMALGALASVFLTTETPHGVVIAILVGFGASAIGWNGVYLAEVARRAPPGMASMATGGTLAFTFLGVVLGPPLFGALSGLFGTYRAGFVGLVLMASISGTVLYWTQRAR
;
A
#
# COMPACT_ATOMS: atom_id res chain seq x y z
N MET A 1 8.53 11.35 -1.95
CA MET A 1 9.62 12.32 -1.74
C MET A 1 9.16 13.74 -2.00
N THR A 2 8.59 14.06 -3.16
CA THR A 2 8.03 15.37 -3.52
C THR A 2 7.01 15.90 -2.50
N PHE A 3 6.03 15.09 -2.09
CA PHE A 3 5.08 15.45 -1.03
C PHE A 3 5.75 15.93 0.27
N LEU A 4 6.79 15.23 0.74
CA LEU A 4 7.51 15.63 1.95
C LEU A 4 8.27 16.95 1.75
N HIS A 5 8.80 17.17 0.56
CA HIS A 5 9.56 18.37 0.24
C HIS A 5 8.65 19.58 0.01
N ASP A 6 7.66 19.41 -0.85
CA ASP A 6 6.83 20.51 -1.34
C ASP A 6 5.73 20.91 -0.34
N ASP A 7 5.01 19.91 0.23
CA ASP A 7 3.88 20.17 1.14
C ASP A 7 4.30 20.26 2.62
N LEU A 8 5.34 19.53 3.02
CA LEU A 8 5.78 19.49 4.43
C LEU A 8 7.12 20.19 4.68
N SER A 9 7.70 20.84 3.68
CA SER A 9 8.93 21.61 3.77
C SER A 9 10.15 20.84 4.30
N TYR A 10 10.20 19.52 4.05
CA TYR A 10 11.36 18.71 4.41
C TYR A 10 12.53 18.99 3.49
N GLY A 11 13.74 19.09 4.04
CA GLY A 11 14.95 19.09 3.22
C GLY A 11 15.06 17.80 2.40
N LEU A 12 15.65 17.88 1.21
CA LEU A 12 15.78 16.75 0.27
C LEU A 12 16.39 15.49 0.91
N VAL A 13 17.41 15.67 1.75
CA VAL A 13 18.07 14.56 2.45
C VAL A 13 17.12 13.90 3.46
N ALA A 14 16.41 14.71 4.26
CA ALA A 14 15.44 14.21 5.24
C ALA A 14 14.27 13.49 4.56
N ALA A 15 13.75 14.02 3.45
CA ALA A 15 12.72 13.37 2.65
C ALA A 15 13.21 12.05 2.05
N GLY A 16 14.46 11.99 1.59
CA GLY A 16 15.09 10.76 1.09
C GLY A 16 15.25 9.69 2.17
N LEU A 17 15.71 10.10 3.37
CA LEU A 17 15.82 9.19 4.52
C LEU A 17 14.45 8.67 4.97
N ALA A 18 13.44 9.52 5.05
CA ALA A 18 12.06 9.11 5.37
C ALA A 18 11.53 8.08 4.36
N LEU A 19 11.78 8.28 3.06
CA LEU A 19 11.42 7.32 2.02
C LEU A 19 12.18 5.99 2.22
N SER A 20 13.48 6.03 2.51
CA SER A 20 14.28 4.82 2.74
C SER A 20 13.76 4.02 3.93
N VAL A 21 13.44 4.67 5.05
CA VAL A 21 12.85 4.02 6.23
C VAL A 21 11.47 3.42 5.91
N THR A 22 10.66 4.13 5.13
CA THR A 22 9.36 3.63 4.66
C THR A 22 9.51 2.36 3.81
N GLN A 23 10.50 2.32 2.92
CA GLN A 23 10.80 1.14 2.09
C GLN A 23 11.31 -0.04 2.92
N LEU A 24 12.15 0.21 3.91
CA LEU A 24 12.57 -0.83 4.86
C LEU A 24 11.37 -1.39 5.65
N GLY A 25 10.45 -0.53 6.09
CA GLY A 25 9.18 -0.94 6.67
C GLY A 25 8.37 -1.85 5.74
N GLY A 26 8.33 -1.53 4.45
CA GLY A 26 7.69 -2.35 3.42
C GLY A 26 8.33 -3.72 3.23
N ILE A 27 9.66 -3.80 3.24
CA ILE A 27 10.40 -5.06 3.15
C ILE A 27 10.13 -5.93 4.37
N GLY A 28 10.26 -5.37 5.58
CA GLY A 28 9.95 -6.06 6.83
C GLY A 28 8.49 -6.49 6.88
N GLY A 29 7.58 -5.65 6.43
CA GLY A 29 6.15 -5.94 6.34
C GLY A 29 5.84 -7.20 5.53
N ARG A 30 6.53 -7.45 4.41
CA ARG A 30 6.32 -8.68 3.62
C ARG A 30 6.52 -9.96 4.43
N VAL A 31 7.56 -9.98 5.24
CA VAL A 31 7.90 -11.15 6.08
C VAL A 31 6.90 -11.28 7.22
N VAL A 32 6.66 -10.18 7.94
CA VAL A 32 5.77 -10.15 9.11
C VAL A 32 4.34 -10.52 8.70
N TRP A 33 3.79 -9.88 7.65
CA TRP A 33 2.43 -10.12 7.21
C TRP A 33 2.23 -11.53 6.64
N GLY A 34 3.25 -12.06 5.94
CA GLY A 34 3.25 -13.47 5.51
C GLY A 34 3.15 -14.42 6.70
N TYR A 35 4.01 -14.23 7.70
CA TYR A 35 3.99 -15.04 8.91
C TYR A 35 2.66 -14.93 9.68
N VAL A 36 2.15 -13.72 9.86
CA VAL A 36 0.86 -13.49 10.54
C VAL A 36 -0.30 -14.12 9.76
N ALA A 37 -0.28 -14.03 8.43
CA ALA A 37 -1.27 -14.65 7.57
C ALA A 37 -1.25 -16.18 7.70
N ASP A 38 -0.07 -16.80 7.69
CA ASP A 38 0.06 -18.25 7.72
C ASP A 38 -0.23 -18.83 9.11
N ARG A 39 0.10 -18.10 10.19
CA ARG A 39 -0.02 -18.62 11.55
C ARG A 39 -1.36 -18.35 12.21
N TRP A 40 -1.99 -17.18 11.96
CA TRP A 40 -3.13 -16.72 12.76
C TRP A 40 -4.38 -16.32 11.96
N LEU A 41 -4.23 -15.48 10.95
CA LEU A 41 -5.40 -14.80 10.34
C LEU A 41 -5.91 -15.47 9.04
N GLY A 42 -5.04 -16.20 8.36
CA GLY A 42 -5.29 -16.62 6.99
C GLY A 42 -5.15 -15.46 5.98
N ALA A 43 -4.80 -15.80 4.74
CA ALA A 43 -4.46 -14.79 3.72
C ALA A 43 -5.59 -13.78 3.46
N ARG A 44 -6.85 -14.22 3.44
CA ARG A 44 -7.99 -13.32 3.15
C ARG A 44 -8.19 -12.23 4.19
N ARG A 45 -8.20 -12.62 5.49
CA ARG A 45 -8.36 -11.66 6.58
C ARG A 45 -7.16 -10.73 6.65
N MET A 46 -5.96 -11.27 6.38
CA MET A 46 -4.76 -10.48 6.34
C MET A 46 -4.80 -9.44 5.22
N LEU A 47 -5.25 -9.79 4.02
CA LEU A 47 -5.41 -8.84 2.91
C LEU A 47 -6.45 -7.75 3.22
N LEU A 48 -7.56 -8.09 3.90
CA LEU A 48 -8.52 -7.07 4.38
C LEU A 48 -7.90 -6.12 5.39
N LEU A 49 -7.16 -6.65 6.35
CA LEU A 49 -6.44 -5.84 7.34
C LEU A 49 -5.47 -4.89 6.64
N LEU A 50 -4.68 -5.39 5.69
CA LEU A 50 -3.72 -4.58 4.94
C LEU A 50 -4.40 -3.52 4.09
N ALA A 51 -5.51 -3.82 3.42
CA ALA A 51 -6.30 -2.84 2.69
C ALA A 51 -6.82 -1.72 3.63
N SER A 52 -7.28 -2.09 4.82
CA SER A 52 -7.72 -1.12 5.84
C SER A 52 -6.54 -0.27 6.35
N MET A 53 -5.39 -0.87 6.62
CA MET A 53 -4.18 -0.14 7.01
C MET A 53 -3.71 0.82 5.92
N MET A 54 -3.78 0.41 4.64
CA MET A 54 -3.46 1.29 3.51
C MET A 54 -4.42 2.48 3.43
N ALA A 55 -5.73 2.23 3.56
CA ALA A 55 -6.72 3.29 3.53
C ALA A 55 -6.52 4.28 4.69
N LEU A 56 -6.30 3.78 5.91
CA LEU A 56 -6.04 4.61 7.10
C LEU A 56 -4.71 5.37 6.99
N GLY A 57 -3.64 4.73 6.51
CA GLY A 57 -2.36 5.38 6.31
C GLY A 57 -2.42 6.47 5.24
N ALA A 58 -3.08 6.22 4.12
CA ALA A 58 -3.32 7.23 3.09
C ALA A 58 -4.19 8.38 3.63
N LEU A 59 -5.25 8.07 4.38
CA LEU A 59 -6.11 9.08 5.01
C LEU A 59 -5.33 9.92 6.02
N ALA A 60 -4.54 9.30 6.88
CA ALA A 60 -3.67 10.01 7.83
C ALA A 60 -2.68 10.94 7.11
N SER A 61 -2.16 10.51 5.94
CA SER A 61 -1.26 11.34 5.13
C SER A 61 -1.92 12.60 4.58
N VAL A 62 -3.24 12.60 4.37
CA VAL A 62 -3.99 13.82 3.95
C VAL A 62 -3.94 14.91 5.03
N PHE A 63 -3.91 14.52 6.30
CA PHE A 63 -3.94 15.45 7.44
C PHE A 63 -2.55 15.88 7.93
N LEU A 64 -1.48 15.38 7.33
CA LEU A 64 -0.13 15.83 7.68
C LEU A 64 0.08 17.29 7.31
N THR A 65 0.71 18.03 8.22
CA THR A 65 1.04 19.46 8.07
C THR A 65 2.51 19.67 8.42
N THR A 66 3.03 20.87 8.11
CA THR A 66 4.38 21.30 8.47
C THR A 66 4.63 21.31 9.98
N GLU A 67 3.56 21.44 10.79
CA GLU A 67 3.62 21.43 12.26
C GLU A 67 3.63 20.01 12.85
N THR A 68 3.35 18.98 12.03
CA THR A 68 3.32 17.60 12.52
C THR A 68 4.72 17.15 12.95
N PRO A 69 4.88 16.61 14.17
CA PRO A 69 6.17 16.12 14.64
C PRO A 69 6.77 15.09 13.68
N HIS A 70 8.07 15.20 13.36
CA HIS A 70 8.75 14.31 12.41
C HIS A 70 8.57 12.82 12.71
N GLY A 71 8.58 12.44 14.01
CA GLY A 71 8.35 11.05 14.42
C GLY A 71 6.97 10.51 14.03
N VAL A 72 5.93 11.34 14.09
CA VAL A 72 4.56 11.00 13.69
C VAL A 72 4.48 10.83 12.17
N VAL A 73 5.07 11.75 11.42
CA VAL A 73 5.14 11.65 9.95
C VAL A 73 5.79 10.34 9.53
N ILE A 74 6.97 10.03 10.09
CA ILE A 74 7.70 8.79 9.77
C ILE A 74 6.87 7.56 10.18
N ALA A 75 6.26 7.54 11.35
CA ALA A 75 5.44 6.41 11.81
C ALA A 75 4.26 6.14 10.86
N ILE A 76 3.54 7.17 10.43
CA ILE A 76 2.43 7.06 9.46
C ILE A 76 2.94 6.52 8.12
N LEU A 77 4.05 7.07 7.60
CA LEU A 77 4.60 6.65 6.32
C LEU A 77 5.16 5.23 6.36
N VAL A 78 5.80 4.82 7.46
CA VAL A 78 6.30 3.45 7.64
C VAL A 78 5.14 2.47 7.74
N GLY A 79 4.10 2.77 8.50
CA GLY A 79 2.90 1.95 8.59
C GLY A 79 2.18 1.82 7.23
N PHE A 80 2.06 2.94 6.50
CA PHE A 80 1.53 2.96 5.15
C PHE A 80 2.40 2.12 4.20
N GLY A 81 3.71 2.33 4.18
CA GLY A 81 4.66 1.57 3.35
C GLY A 81 4.66 0.07 3.67
N ALA A 82 4.62 -0.29 4.96
CA ALA A 82 4.55 -1.68 5.39
C ALA A 82 3.30 -2.39 4.86
N SER A 83 2.16 -1.72 4.84
CA SER A 83 0.93 -2.27 4.26
C SER A 83 0.93 -2.23 2.74
N ALA A 84 1.30 -1.08 2.13
CA ALA A 84 1.25 -0.85 0.69
C ALA A 84 2.26 -1.67 -0.13
N ILE A 85 3.36 -2.09 0.47
CA ILE A 85 4.37 -2.95 -0.16
C ILE A 85 4.23 -4.39 0.32
N GLY A 86 3.84 -4.57 1.59
CA GLY A 86 3.81 -5.87 2.26
C GLY A 86 2.72 -6.83 1.79
N TRP A 87 1.59 -6.33 1.25
CA TRP A 87 0.46 -7.17 0.82
C TRP A 87 0.82 -8.19 -0.27
N ASN A 88 1.81 -7.87 -1.10
CA ASN A 88 2.14 -8.64 -2.31
C ASN A 88 2.56 -10.08 -1.99
N GLY A 89 3.32 -10.30 -0.90
CA GLY A 89 3.73 -11.64 -0.46
C GLY A 89 2.54 -12.51 -0.08
N VAL A 90 1.62 -11.98 0.74
CA VAL A 90 0.40 -12.68 1.16
C VAL A 90 -0.51 -13.01 -0.04
N TYR A 91 -0.64 -12.06 -0.96
CA TYR A 91 -1.47 -12.21 -2.16
C TYR A 91 -0.94 -13.30 -3.10
N LEU A 92 0.34 -13.25 -3.45
CA LEU A 92 0.94 -14.23 -4.36
C LEU A 92 0.95 -15.65 -3.77
N ALA A 93 1.20 -15.78 -2.47
CA ALA A 93 1.11 -17.06 -1.77
C ALA A 93 -0.32 -17.63 -1.85
N GLU A 94 -1.35 -16.81 -1.69
CA GLU A 94 -2.75 -17.24 -1.79
C GLU A 94 -3.14 -17.60 -3.23
N VAL A 95 -2.67 -16.85 -4.23
CA VAL A 95 -2.86 -17.18 -5.64
C VAL A 95 -2.25 -18.53 -5.98
N ALA A 96 -1.00 -18.77 -5.55
CA ALA A 96 -0.31 -20.03 -5.78
C ALA A 96 -1.03 -21.22 -5.11
N ARG A 97 -1.53 -21.03 -3.88
CA ARG A 97 -2.29 -22.07 -3.15
C ARG A 97 -3.62 -22.44 -3.80
N ARG A 98 -4.24 -21.49 -4.52
CA ARG A 98 -5.55 -21.70 -5.19
C ARG A 98 -5.44 -22.10 -6.64
N ALA A 99 -4.26 -22.04 -7.21
CA ALA A 99 -4.04 -22.44 -8.59
C ALA A 99 -4.28 -23.96 -8.76
N PRO A 100 -4.80 -24.38 -9.90
CA PRO A 100 -4.88 -25.80 -10.22
C PRO A 100 -3.50 -26.46 -10.17
N PRO A 101 -3.42 -27.78 -9.91
CA PRO A 101 -2.15 -28.50 -9.88
C PRO A 101 -1.32 -28.26 -11.14
N GLY A 102 -0.05 -27.88 -10.96
CA GLY A 102 0.87 -27.55 -12.05
C GLY A 102 0.74 -26.16 -12.67
N MET A 103 -0.27 -25.36 -12.29
CA MET A 103 -0.54 -24.03 -12.89
C MET A 103 -0.16 -22.84 -11.97
N ALA A 104 0.49 -23.08 -10.84
CA ALA A 104 0.82 -22.03 -9.86
C ALA A 104 1.64 -20.89 -10.49
N SER A 105 2.67 -21.19 -11.27
CA SER A 105 3.51 -20.19 -11.95
C SER A 105 2.73 -19.37 -12.99
N MET A 106 1.83 -20.00 -13.74
CA MET A 106 0.99 -19.31 -14.71
C MET A 106 -0.01 -18.37 -14.01
N ALA A 107 -0.64 -18.83 -12.94
CA ALA A 107 -1.58 -18.04 -12.16
C ALA A 107 -0.89 -16.83 -11.51
N THR A 108 0.29 -17.04 -10.87
CA THR A 108 1.05 -15.96 -10.26
C THR A 108 1.61 -15.00 -11.30
N GLY A 109 2.10 -15.49 -12.44
CA GLY A 109 2.57 -14.65 -13.54
C GLY A 109 1.47 -13.76 -14.13
N GLY A 110 0.28 -14.32 -14.35
CA GLY A 110 -0.88 -13.56 -14.82
C GLY A 110 -1.31 -12.46 -13.84
N THR A 111 -1.37 -12.77 -12.54
CA THR A 111 -1.72 -11.76 -11.53
C THR A 111 -0.63 -10.69 -11.36
N LEU A 112 0.65 -11.05 -11.52
CA LEU A 112 1.75 -10.08 -11.51
C LEU A 112 1.67 -9.11 -12.68
N ALA A 113 1.24 -9.53 -13.87
CA ALA A 113 1.05 -8.63 -15.00
C ALA A 113 0.07 -7.49 -14.68
N PHE A 114 -1.07 -7.80 -14.03
CA PHE A 114 -2.01 -6.78 -13.56
C PHE A 114 -1.41 -5.91 -12.44
N THR A 115 -0.67 -6.50 -11.53
CA THR A 115 0.02 -5.75 -10.46
C THR A 115 1.02 -4.76 -11.05
N PHE A 116 1.84 -5.19 -11.99
CA PHE A 116 2.82 -4.29 -12.64
C PHE A 116 2.15 -3.23 -13.51
N LEU A 117 1.02 -3.52 -14.13
CA LEU A 117 0.22 -2.49 -14.82
C LEU A 117 -0.19 -1.39 -13.83
N GLY A 118 -0.64 -1.76 -12.63
CA GLY A 118 -0.93 -0.80 -11.56
C GLY A 118 0.31 -0.02 -11.09
N VAL A 119 1.47 -0.65 -11.01
CA VAL A 119 2.75 0.01 -10.65
C VAL A 119 3.16 1.02 -11.72
N VAL A 120 2.95 0.72 -13.01
CA VAL A 120 3.28 1.63 -14.13
C VAL A 120 2.30 2.80 -14.20
N LEU A 121 1.00 2.54 -14.05
CA LEU A 121 -0.05 3.56 -14.18
C LEU A 121 -0.24 4.39 -12.90
N GLY A 122 0.06 3.82 -11.73
CA GLY A 122 -0.18 4.45 -10.43
C GLY A 122 0.51 5.81 -10.28
N PRO A 123 1.83 5.91 -10.44
CA PRO A 123 2.54 7.17 -10.27
C PRO A 123 2.09 8.28 -11.25
N PRO A 124 1.88 8.04 -12.55
CA PRO A 124 1.31 9.03 -13.45
C PRO A 124 -0.09 9.50 -13.04
N LEU A 125 -0.97 8.59 -12.63
CA LEU A 125 -2.32 8.94 -12.16
C LEU A 125 -2.28 9.76 -10.87
N PHE A 126 -1.43 9.38 -9.92
CA PHE A 126 -1.21 10.15 -8.69
C PHE A 126 -0.68 11.56 -9.02
N GLY A 127 0.31 11.65 -9.91
CA GLY A 127 0.86 12.93 -10.35
C GLY A 127 -0.16 13.79 -11.08
N ALA A 128 -0.98 13.20 -11.95
CA ALA A 128 -2.05 13.92 -12.67
C ALA A 128 -3.11 14.46 -11.69
N LEU A 129 -3.57 13.66 -10.73
CA LEU A 129 -4.50 14.12 -9.70
C LEU A 129 -3.90 15.26 -8.87
N SER A 130 -2.65 15.10 -8.44
CA SER A 130 -1.96 16.13 -7.66
C SER A 130 -1.77 17.42 -8.45
N GLY A 131 -1.45 17.32 -9.74
CA GLY A 131 -1.29 18.48 -10.63
C GLY A 131 -2.60 19.19 -10.92
N LEU A 132 -3.70 18.46 -11.16
CA LEU A 132 -5.02 19.03 -11.42
C LEU A 132 -5.56 19.84 -10.21
N PHE A 133 -5.33 19.36 -9.01
CA PHE A 133 -5.81 20.00 -7.78
C PHE A 133 -4.76 20.88 -7.08
N GLY A 134 -3.53 20.94 -7.60
CA GLY A 134 -2.45 21.74 -7.03
C GLY A 134 -1.99 21.28 -5.64
N THR A 135 -2.30 20.04 -5.24
CA THR A 135 -1.94 19.48 -3.94
C THR A 135 -1.78 17.96 -3.99
N TYR A 136 -0.77 17.42 -3.34
CA TYR A 136 -0.56 15.97 -3.18
C TYR A 136 -1.67 15.30 -2.35
N ARG A 137 -2.41 16.04 -1.56
CA ARG A 137 -3.56 15.53 -0.78
C ARG A 137 -4.62 14.88 -1.68
N ALA A 138 -4.87 15.44 -2.87
CA ALA A 138 -5.79 14.85 -3.84
C ALA A 138 -5.34 13.45 -4.29
N GLY A 139 -4.04 13.25 -4.51
CA GLY A 139 -3.47 11.93 -4.80
C GLY A 139 -3.70 10.93 -3.67
N PHE A 140 -3.49 11.34 -2.41
CA PHE A 140 -3.76 10.48 -1.25
C PHE A 140 -5.24 10.15 -1.10
N VAL A 141 -6.16 11.08 -1.35
CA VAL A 141 -7.61 10.80 -1.39
C VAL A 141 -7.92 9.74 -2.44
N GLY A 142 -7.31 9.84 -3.63
CA GLY A 142 -7.42 8.79 -4.66
C GLY A 142 -6.97 7.41 -4.16
N LEU A 143 -5.86 7.35 -3.40
CA LEU A 143 -5.39 6.09 -2.79
C LEU A 143 -6.36 5.56 -1.73
N VAL A 144 -6.97 6.42 -0.90
CA VAL A 144 -8.01 6.03 0.07
C VAL A 144 -9.18 5.37 -0.66
N LEU A 145 -9.68 5.98 -1.72
CA LEU A 145 -10.79 5.44 -2.51
C LEU A 145 -10.43 4.08 -3.11
N MET A 146 -9.27 3.96 -3.74
CA MET A 146 -8.80 2.70 -4.34
C MET A 146 -8.64 1.58 -3.30
N ALA A 147 -8.02 1.87 -2.15
CA ALA A 147 -7.85 0.91 -1.07
C ALA A 147 -9.19 0.48 -0.46
N SER A 148 -10.12 1.43 -0.29
CA SER A 148 -11.47 1.17 0.21
C SER A 148 -12.30 0.31 -0.74
N ILE A 149 -12.25 0.59 -2.05
CA ILE A 149 -12.91 -0.22 -3.08
C ILE A 149 -12.35 -1.65 -3.05
N SER A 150 -11.01 -1.79 -3.06
CA SER A 150 -10.35 -3.10 -3.00
C SER A 150 -10.73 -3.89 -1.75
N GLY A 151 -10.76 -3.24 -0.58
CA GLY A 151 -11.19 -3.85 0.67
C GLY A 151 -12.66 -4.29 0.63
N THR A 152 -13.53 -3.46 0.07
CA THR A 152 -14.96 -3.75 -0.07
C THR A 152 -15.19 -4.94 -0.99
N VAL A 153 -14.55 -4.99 -2.14
CA VAL A 153 -14.62 -6.12 -3.08
C VAL A 153 -14.15 -7.42 -2.41
N LEU A 154 -13.03 -7.37 -1.69
CA LEU A 154 -12.52 -8.51 -0.92
C LEU A 154 -13.52 -8.98 0.15
N TYR A 155 -14.16 -8.05 0.85
CA TYR A 155 -15.15 -8.36 1.89
C TYR A 155 -16.40 -9.03 1.30
N TRP A 156 -16.94 -8.50 0.19
CA TRP A 156 -18.13 -9.06 -0.45
C TRP A 156 -17.87 -10.45 -1.03
N THR A 157 -16.72 -10.66 -1.66
CA THR A 157 -16.34 -11.98 -2.17
C THR A 157 -16.12 -13.03 -1.07
N GLN A 158 -15.98 -12.60 0.19
CA GLN A 158 -15.92 -13.51 1.34
C GLN A 158 -17.31 -13.96 1.82
N ARG A 159 -18.34 -13.12 1.68
CA ARG A 159 -19.71 -13.44 2.09
C ARG A 159 -20.45 -14.31 1.09
N ALA A 160 -20.02 -14.29 -0.16
CA ALA A 160 -20.68 -15.02 -1.26
C ALA A 160 -20.30 -16.51 -1.35
N ARG A 161 -19.48 -17.01 -0.42
CA ARG A 161 -19.06 -18.42 -0.30
C ARG A 161 -19.37 -18.95 1.08
#